data_00e1523da578ba89df6a0ab4cee079e6
#
_entry.id   00e1523da578ba89df6a0ab4cee079e6
#
_cell.length_a   1.000
_cell.length_b   1.000
_cell.length_c   1.000
_cell.angle_alpha   90.00
_cell.angle_beta   90.00
_cell.angle_gamma   90.00
#
_symmetry.space_group_name_H-M   'P 1'
#
loop_
_entity.id
_entity.type
_entity.pdbx_description
1 polymer ?
#
loop_
_entity_poly.entity_id
_entity_poly.type
_entity_poly.pdbx_seq_one_letter_code
_entity_poly.pdbx_strand_id
1 'polypeptide(L)'
;MKSPYKGKTGLKRLINAFGYSIAGTLAAFKHEDAFRQEVVLAVVLTPVALYFGETAIDQALMISSLLFIIVVELLNSSIEATVDRISVKHHKLAKRAKDIGSAAVFFSLINAAVIWFLLLVK
;
A
#
# COMPACT_ATOMS: atom_id res chain seq x y z
N MET A 1 3.07 -20.84 23.77
CA MET A 1 4.43 -20.30 23.56
C MET A 1 4.36 -19.04 22.73
N LYS A 2 5.02 -17.98 23.16
CA LYS A 2 5.06 -16.74 22.39
C LYS A 2 6.04 -16.83 21.24
N SER A 3 5.64 -16.33 20.09
CA SER A 3 6.54 -16.23 18.95
C SER A 3 7.71 -15.32 19.29
N PRO A 4 8.94 -15.62 18.85
CA PRO A 4 10.09 -14.73 19.05
C PRO A 4 9.92 -13.39 18.34
N TYR A 5 8.99 -13.31 17.38
CA TYR A 5 8.72 -12.09 16.63
C TYR A 5 7.59 -11.26 17.21
N LYS A 6 6.93 -11.76 18.27
CA LYS A 6 5.84 -11.04 18.90
C LYS A 6 6.40 -9.90 19.75
N GLY A 7 5.92 -8.66 19.50
CA GLY A 7 6.38 -7.49 20.21
C GLY A 7 5.92 -7.43 21.65
N LYS A 8 6.44 -6.48 22.38
CA LYS A 8 6.05 -6.22 23.77
C LYS A 8 4.71 -5.53 23.80
N THR A 9 4.05 -5.53 24.98
CA THR A 9 2.74 -4.92 25.14
C THR A 9 2.86 -3.43 25.53
N GLY A 10 1.74 -2.71 25.42
CA GLY A 10 1.62 -1.33 25.88
C GLY A 10 2.32 -0.33 24.97
N LEU A 11 2.81 0.75 25.59
CA LEU A 11 3.45 1.85 24.87
C LEU A 11 4.71 1.38 24.09
N LYS A 12 5.46 0.47 24.71
CA LYS A 12 6.67 -0.06 24.06
C LYS A 12 6.33 -0.81 22.78
N ARG A 13 5.20 -1.53 22.76
CA ARG A 13 4.72 -2.19 21.56
C ARG A 13 4.43 -1.19 20.44
N LEU A 14 3.82 -0.05 20.79
CA LEU A 14 3.51 1.00 19.81
C LEU A 14 4.79 1.62 19.25
N ILE A 15 5.77 1.90 20.09
CA ILE A 15 7.06 2.44 19.64
C ILE A 15 7.75 1.46 18.71
N ASN A 16 7.78 0.18 19.09
CA ASN A 16 8.40 -0.86 18.25
C ASN A 16 7.66 -1.01 16.92
N ALA A 17 6.32 -0.96 16.93
CA ALA A 17 5.52 -1.05 15.73
C ALA A 17 5.82 0.11 14.77
N PHE A 18 6.02 1.31 15.30
CA PHE A 18 6.42 2.47 14.50
C PHE A 18 7.76 2.22 13.80
N GLY A 19 8.73 1.69 14.55
CA GLY A 19 10.04 1.33 13.98
C GLY A 19 9.94 0.28 12.88
N TYR A 20 9.09 -0.74 13.09
CA TYR A 20 8.87 -1.77 12.06
C TYR A 20 8.20 -1.18 10.82
N SER A 21 7.27 -0.25 11.01
CA SER A 21 6.60 0.42 9.90
C SER A 21 7.57 1.23 9.04
N ILE A 22 8.49 1.93 9.68
CA ILE A 22 9.54 2.66 8.97
C ILE A 22 10.43 1.68 8.21
N ALA A 23 10.89 0.62 8.86
CA ALA A 23 11.74 -0.39 8.23
C ALA A 23 11.05 -1.05 7.05
N GLY A 24 9.77 -1.39 7.19
CA GLY A 24 8.99 -2.00 6.12
C GLY A 24 8.80 -1.06 4.94
N THR A 25 8.49 0.21 5.20
CA THR A 25 8.35 1.21 4.15
C THR A 25 9.65 1.39 3.38
N LEU A 26 10.78 1.49 4.08
CA LEU A 26 12.09 1.62 3.44
C LEU A 26 12.45 0.37 2.64
N ALA A 27 12.12 -0.82 3.14
CA ALA A 27 12.36 -2.07 2.44
C ALA A 27 11.56 -2.13 1.14
N ALA A 28 10.28 -1.75 1.18
CA ALA A 28 9.43 -1.71 -0.01
C ALA A 28 9.97 -0.70 -1.02
N PHE A 29 10.36 0.47 -0.56
CA PHE A 29 10.92 1.50 -1.43
C PHE A 29 12.22 1.03 -2.09
N LYS A 30 13.04 0.30 -1.36
CA LYS A 30 14.32 -0.20 -1.86
C LYS A 30 14.14 -1.33 -2.87
N HIS A 31 13.17 -2.24 -2.64
CA HIS A 31 13.08 -3.48 -3.41
C HIS A 31 11.95 -3.53 -4.44
N GLU A 32 10.97 -2.61 -4.35
CA GLU A 32 9.76 -2.71 -5.18
C GLU A 32 9.63 -1.48 -6.09
N ASP A 33 9.78 -1.69 -7.39
CA ASP A 33 9.63 -0.61 -8.38
C ASP A 33 8.23 -0.02 -8.36
N ALA A 34 7.21 -0.88 -8.27
CA ALA A 34 5.82 -0.43 -8.26
C ALA A 34 5.54 0.47 -7.06
N PHE A 35 6.09 0.12 -5.89
CA PHE A 35 5.92 0.93 -4.69
C PHE A 35 6.51 2.33 -4.89
N ARG A 36 7.72 2.41 -5.46
CA ARG A 36 8.35 3.71 -5.73
C ARG A 36 7.50 4.57 -6.67
N GLN A 37 6.96 3.95 -7.72
CA GLN A 37 6.10 4.66 -8.67
C GLN A 37 4.84 5.19 -8.00
N GLU A 38 4.24 4.40 -7.13
CA GLU A 38 3.01 4.76 -6.44
C GLU A 38 3.24 5.81 -5.36
N VAL A 39 4.40 5.79 -4.70
CA VAL A 39 4.78 6.86 -3.77
C VAL A 39 4.96 8.18 -4.51
N VAL A 40 5.64 8.16 -5.65
CA VAL A 40 5.80 9.36 -6.48
C VAL A 40 4.43 9.89 -6.92
N LEU A 41 3.55 9.00 -7.36
CA LEU A 41 2.18 9.35 -7.75
C LEU A 41 1.46 10.05 -6.59
N ALA A 42 1.54 9.47 -5.40
CA ALA A 42 0.88 10.04 -4.21
C ALA A 42 1.45 11.40 -3.85
N VAL A 43 2.78 11.56 -3.89
CA VAL A 43 3.43 12.83 -3.58
C VAL A 43 3.06 13.92 -4.57
N VAL A 44 3.01 13.59 -5.87
CA VAL A 44 2.66 14.54 -6.92
C VAL A 44 1.18 14.91 -6.87
N LEU A 45 0.30 13.93 -6.66
CA LEU A 45 -1.14 14.15 -6.73
C LEU A 45 -1.75 14.70 -5.44
N THR A 46 -1.08 14.60 -4.30
CA THR A 46 -1.60 15.17 -3.05
C THR A 46 -1.77 16.68 -3.15
N PRO A 47 -0.78 17.47 -3.61
CA PRO A 47 -1.00 18.90 -3.84
C PRO A 47 -2.11 19.16 -4.86
N VAL A 48 -2.23 18.34 -5.89
CA VAL A 48 -3.30 18.47 -6.89
C VAL A 48 -4.67 18.31 -6.23
N ALA A 49 -4.81 17.34 -5.32
CA ALA A 49 -6.05 17.12 -4.57
C ALA A 49 -6.39 18.34 -3.72
N LEU A 50 -5.39 18.93 -3.07
CA LEU A 50 -5.59 20.10 -2.23
C LEU A 50 -5.97 21.35 -3.05
N TYR A 51 -5.50 21.42 -4.28
CA TYR A 51 -5.82 22.56 -5.15
C TYR A 51 -7.19 22.42 -5.81
N PHE A 52 -7.50 21.24 -6.35
CA PHE A 52 -8.72 21.02 -7.13
C PHE A 52 -9.90 20.49 -6.33
N GLY A 53 -9.69 19.92 -5.16
CA GLY A 53 -10.79 19.46 -4.31
C GLY A 53 -11.56 20.66 -3.77
N GLU A 54 -12.87 20.71 -4.04
CA GLU A 54 -13.69 21.88 -3.69
C GLU A 54 -13.97 21.95 -2.19
N THR A 55 -14.16 20.80 -1.54
CA THR A 55 -14.47 20.72 -0.11
C THR A 55 -13.43 19.86 0.60
N ALA A 56 -13.41 19.95 1.94
CA ALA A 56 -12.54 19.09 2.73
C ALA A 56 -12.85 17.60 2.52
N ILE A 57 -14.12 17.28 2.30
CA ILE A 57 -14.52 15.89 2.02
C ILE A 57 -13.96 15.44 0.67
N ASP A 58 -14.07 16.28 -0.35
CA ASP A 58 -13.50 15.96 -1.67
C ASP A 58 -12.00 15.72 -1.57
N GLN A 59 -11.28 16.61 -0.89
CA GLN A 59 -9.84 16.50 -0.70
C GLN A 59 -9.49 15.23 0.08
N ALA A 60 -10.25 14.92 1.13
CA ALA A 60 -10.01 13.74 1.94
C ALA A 60 -10.21 12.46 1.12
N LEU A 61 -11.26 12.38 0.28
CA LEU A 61 -11.50 11.24 -0.57
C LEU A 61 -10.38 11.05 -1.60
N MET A 62 -9.93 12.14 -2.20
CA MET A 62 -8.87 12.10 -3.20
C MET A 62 -7.55 11.62 -2.58
N ILE A 63 -7.17 12.20 -1.45
CA ILE A 63 -5.93 11.83 -0.76
C ILE A 63 -6.03 10.40 -0.21
N SER A 64 -7.18 10.04 0.37
CA SER A 64 -7.41 8.70 0.90
C SER A 64 -7.27 7.63 -0.19
N SER A 65 -7.72 7.92 -1.41
CA SER A 65 -7.57 6.96 -2.51
C SER A 65 -6.11 6.70 -2.84
N LEU A 66 -5.25 7.71 -2.74
CA LEU A 66 -3.82 7.55 -2.97
C LEU A 66 -3.16 6.74 -1.85
N LEU A 67 -3.52 7.01 -0.60
CA LEU A 67 -3.02 6.24 0.54
C LEU A 67 -3.50 4.79 0.47
N PHE A 68 -4.71 4.56 -0.01
CA PHE A 68 -5.24 3.21 -0.16
C PHE A 68 -4.40 2.39 -1.16
N ILE A 69 -3.97 3.00 -2.26
CA ILE A 69 -3.07 2.35 -3.20
C ILE A 69 -1.78 1.92 -2.49
N ILE A 70 -1.20 2.81 -1.69
CA ILE A 70 0.02 2.53 -0.94
C ILE A 70 -0.19 1.36 0.02
N VAL A 71 -1.29 1.35 0.76
CA VAL A 71 -1.61 0.27 1.71
C VAL A 71 -1.72 -1.07 0.98
N VAL A 72 -2.47 -1.09 -0.12
CA VAL A 72 -2.69 -2.32 -0.89
C VAL A 72 -1.37 -2.82 -1.47
N GLU A 73 -0.52 -1.91 -1.98
CA GLU A 73 0.78 -2.28 -2.53
C GLU A 73 1.70 -2.87 -1.48
N LEU A 74 1.72 -2.28 -0.28
CA LEU A 74 2.52 -2.82 0.83
C LEU A 74 2.06 -4.24 1.19
N LEU A 75 0.75 -4.48 1.23
CA LEU A 75 0.21 -5.80 1.49
C LEU A 75 0.57 -6.78 0.37
N ASN A 76 0.49 -6.35 -0.87
CA ASN A 76 0.88 -7.18 -2.01
C ASN A 76 2.36 -7.55 -1.95
N SER A 77 3.22 -6.59 -1.66
CA SER A 77 4.67 -6.85 -1.52
C SER A 77 4.95 -7.84 -0.39
N SER A 78 4.21 -7.73 0.72
CA SER A 78 4.32 -8.65 1.84
C SER A 78 3.93 -10.08 1.42
N ILE A 79 2.85 -10.21 0.65
CA ILE A 79 2.40 -11.51 0.13
C ILE A 79 3.47 -12.09 -0.79
N GLU A 80 4.01 -11.29 -1.70
CA GLU A 80 5.03 -11.75 -2.64
C GLU A 80 6.28 -12.23 -1.93
N ALA A 81 6.74 -11.49 -0.92
CA ALA A 81 7.89 -11.88 -0.12
C ALA A 81 7.65 -13.20 0.61
N THR A 82 6.44 -13.37 1.16
CA THR A 82 6.06 -14.60 1.86
C THR A 82 6.02 -15.79 0.90
N VAL A 83 5.39 -15.61 -0.25
CA VAL A 83 5.27 -16.65 -1.27
C VAL A 83 6.65 -17.07 -1.78
N ASP A 84 7.51 -16.10 -2.05
CA ASP A 84 8.87 -16.39 -2.54
C ASP A 84 9.71 -17.12 -1.51
N ARG A 85 9.47 -16.88 -0.22
CA ARG A 85 10.16 -17.59 0.87
C ARG A 85 9.75 -19.06 0.94
N ILE A 86 8.47 -19.33 0.70
CA ILE A 86 7.90 -20.69 0.79
C ILE A 86 8.21 -21.50 -0.45
N SER A 87 8.12 -20.91 -1.64
CA SER A 87 8.25 -21.62 -2.90
C SER A 87 9.20 -20.86 -3.83
N VAL A 88 10.39 -21.44 -4.01
CA VAL A 88 11.38 -20.93 -4.98
C VAL A 88 10.96 -21.32 -6.40
N LYS A 89 10.24 -22.45 -6.54
CA LYS A 89 9.81 -22.96 -7.84
C LYS A 89 8.43 -22.43 -8.20
N HIS A 90 8.17 -22.36 -9.50
CA HIS A 90 6.86 -21.99 -10.02
C HIS A 90 5.82 -23.02 -9.57
N HIS A 91 4.84 -22.58 -8.82
CA HIS A 91 3.78 -23.41 -8.28
C HIS A 91 2.43 -22.75 -8.54
N LYS A 92 1.40 -23.57 -8.83
CA LYS A 92 0.06 -23.04 -9.17
C LYS A 92 -0.50 -22.14 -8.07
N LEU A 93 -0.40 -22.54 -6.80
CA LEU A 93 -0.91 -21.74 -5.70
C LEU A 93 -0.09 -20.47 -5.48
N ALA A 94 1.23 -20.57 -5.67
CA ALA A 94 2.10 -19.38 -5.57
C ALA A 94 1.75 -18.37 -6.66
N LYS A 95 1.56 -18.83 -7.89
CA LYS A 95 1.14 -17.96 -8.98
C LYS A 95 -0.23 -17.34 -8.72
N ARG A 96 -1.18 -18.15 -8.23
CA ARG A 96 -2.52 -17.65 -7.90
C ARG A 96 -2.48 -16.58 -6.83
N ALA A 97 -1.69 -16.78 -5.77
CA ALA A 97 -1.56 -15.79 -4.70
C ALA A 97 -1.01 -14.47 -5.23
N LYS A 98 0.03 -14.53 -6.06
CA LYS A 98 0.61 -13.33 -6.66
C LYS A 98 -0.35 -12.62 -7.60
N ASP A 99 -1.08 -13.39 -8.42
CA ASP A 99 -2.06 -12.83 -9.36
C ASP A 99 -3.19 -12.14 -8.60
N ILE A 100 -3.68 -12.74 -7.51
CA ILE A 100 -4.75 -12.15 -6.70
C ILE A 100 -4.26 -10.86 -6.03
N GLY A 101 -3.03 -10.86 -5.50
CA GLY A 101 -2.44 -9.66 -4.93
C GLY A 101 -2.32 -8.54 -5.94
N SER A 102 -1.88 -8.88 -7.15
CA SER A 102 -1.80 -7.92 -8.25
C SER A 102 -3.18 -7.37 -8.63
N ALA A 103 -4.21 -8.22 -8.61
CA ALA A 103 -5.58 -7.79 -8.87
C ALA A 103 -6.05 -6.79 -7.81
N ALA A 104 -5.67 -7.00 -6.55
CA ALA A 104 -6.01 -6.05 -5.48
C ALA A 104 -5.42 -4.67 -5.76
N VAL A 105 -4.16 -4.61 -6.20
CA VAL A 105 -3.53 -3.35 -6.59
C VAL A 105 -4.29 -2.71 -7.75
N PHE A 106 -4.63 -3.51 -8.75
CA PHE A 106 -5.37 -3.02 -9.92
C PHE A 106 -6.71 -2.38 -9.52
N PHE A 107 -7.46 -3.02 -8.64
CA PHE A 107 -8.74 -2.46 -8.18
C PHE A 107 -8.55 -1.22 -7.31
N SER A 108 -7.45 -1.12 -6.57
CA SER A 108 -7.15 0.12 -5.82
C SER A 108 -6.87 1.29 -6.77
N LEU A 109 -6.23 1.02 -7.90
CA LEU A 109 -5.99 2.03 -8.93
C LEU A 109 -7.31 2.46 -9.60
N ILE A 110 -8.21 1.50 -9.89
CA ILE A 110 -9.54 1.80 -10.40
C ILE A 110 -10.30 2.67 -9.40
N ASN A 111 -10.23 2.32 -8.12
CA ASN A 111 -10.89 3.09 -7.06
C ASN A 111 -10.45 4.56 -7.08
N ALA A 112 -9.14 4.80 -7.17
CA ALA A 112 -8.63 6.16 -7.25
C ALA A 112 -9.11 6.86 -8.51
N ALA A 113 -9.06 6.17 -9.66
CA ALA A 113 -9.49 6.76 -10.92
C ALA A 113 -10.96 7.16 -10.88
N VAL A 114 -11.82 6.32 -10.30
CA VAL A 114 -13.25 6.61 -10.18
C VAL A 114 -13.49 7.82 -9.28
N ILE A 115 -12.87 7.85 -8.12
CA ILE A 115 -13.03 8.96 -7.17
C ILE A 115 -12.58 10.27 -7.80
N TRP A 116 -11.40 10.29 -8.40
CA TRP A 116 -10.85 11.50 -9.01
C TRP A 116 -11.69 11.96 -10.19
N PHE A 117 -12.12 11.03 -11.04
CA PHE A 117 -12.96 11.37 -12.18
C PHE A 117 -14.27 12.01 -11.72
N LEU A 118 -14.96 11.37 -10.77
CA LEU A 118 -16.26 11.88 -10.31
C LEU A 118 -16.15 13.25 -9.64
N LEU A 119 -15.07 13.51 -8.92
CA LEU A 119 -14.90 14.76 -8.21
C LEU A 119 -14.40 15.89 -9.11
N LEU A 120 -13.60 15.59 -10.12
CA LEU A 120 -13.03 16.60 -11.00
C LEU A 120 -13.93 16.98 -12.17
N VAL A 121 -14.81 16.08 -12.59
CA VAL A 121 -15.60 16.28 -13.82
C VAL A 121 -16.98 16.85 -13.54
N LYS A 122 -17.42 16.94 -12.29
CA LYS A 122 -18.73 17.50 -11.98
C LYS A 122 -18.84 19.01 -12.19
#